data_40421efcbdfec4d78c3759c731e5ace5
#
_entry.id   40421efcbdfec4d78c3759c731e5ace5
#
_cell.length_a   1.000
_cell.length_b   1.000
_cell.length_c   1.000
_cell.angle_alpha   90.00
_cell.angle_beta   90.00
_cell.angle_gamma   90.00
#
_symmetry.space_group_name_H-M   'P 1'
#
loop_
_entity.id
_entity.type
_entity.pdbx_description
1 polymer ?
#
loop_
_entity_poly.entity_id
_entity_poly.type
_entity_poly.pdbx_seq_one_letter_code
_entity_poly.pdbx_strand_id
1 'polypeptide(L)'
;LMQLLKGVRHDRAKLSQEEVVDKVEDFIKSQLGEEVVEFKKPGHSLNDVIGFSRLKSFLDKEVIPRFGMDSGEALPGAAIGGPIGAGKTFIFEAVASELDMVVLVIKNLRSKYYGETDVIFERLRRVLMALSRVLIFIDEADTQLGGVGADTHATERRLTGKIQSMMSDPLLRGKVIWLLVTARIHLLSPDIRRPGRVGDLIIPVLDPEGKDREAFLDWVASPVVSGKLTGEDRERFAKVTEGWSAAGFAALRSELKAKAKLQGNNDKLTMNEVIAIINDLLPPAIGETRRYQTLQALVNCTRRSLMPDPKVTDEERAGWAMEIRQLEAKGIR
;
A
#
# COMPACT_ATOMS: atom_id res chain seq x y z
N LEU A 1 17.25 10.64 22.36
CA LEU A 1 18.58 10.44 21.73
C LEU A 1 19.70 10.99 22.60
N MET A 2 19.67 12.26 23.03
CA MET A 2 20.72 12.85 23.88
C MET A 2 20.89 12.16 25.24
N GLN A 3 19.83 11.69 25.90
CA GLN A 3 19.91 10.89 27.14
C GLN A 3 20.47 9.49 26.87
N LEU A 4 20.13 8.88 25.74
CA LEU A 4 20.68 7.61 25.27
C LEU A 4 22.20 7.70 25.05
N LEU A 5 22.63 8.73 24.32
CA LEU A 5 24.06 8.98 24.09
C LEU A 5 24.83 9.28 25.37
N LYS A 6 24.18 9.87 26.37
CA LYS A 6 24.78 10.08 27.70
C LYS A 6 24.91 8.76 28.46
N GLY A 7 23.94 7.86 28.41
CA GLY A 7 24.04 6.52 29.04
C GLY A 7 25.16 5.68 28.41
N VAL A 8 25.26 5.65 27.10
CA VAL A 8 26.34 4.92 26.39
C VAL A 8 27.75 5.46 26.69
N ARG A 9 27.90 6.77 26.87
CA ARG A 9 29.14 7.36 27.28
C ARG A 9 29.55 6.92 28.71
N HIS A 10 28.58 6.64 29.57
CA HIS A 10 28.85 6.24 30.95
C HIS A 10 29.25 4.77 31.07
N ASP A 11 28.62 3.86 30.29
CA ASP A 11 28.78 2.43 30.46
C ASP A 11 29.77 1.76 29.49
N ARG A 12 30.35 2.50 28.53
CA ARG A 12 31.22 1.97 27.45
C ARG A 12 30.57 0.82 26.65
N ALA A 13 29.26 0.66 26.71
CA ALA A 13 28.52 -0.36 26.00
C ALA A 13 28.33 0.04 24.50
N LYS A 14 28.58 -0.89 23.60
CA LYS A 14 28.19 -0.73 22.19
C LYS A 14 26.68 -0.96 22.10
N LEU A 15 25.90 0.07 21.77
CA LEU A 15 24.50 -0.09 21.44
C LEU A 15 24.38 -0.93 20.15
N SER A 16 23.62 -2.00 20.22
CA SER A 16 23.20 -2.70 19.00
C SER A 16 22.19 -1.84 18.24
N GLN A 17 22.09 -2.06 16.93
CA GLN A 17 21.09 -1.36 16.10
C GLN A 17 19.66 -1.65 16.58
N GLU A 18 19.40 -2.87 17.08
CA GLU A 18 18.11 -3.25 17.67
C GLU A 18 17.76 -2.44 18.90
N GLU A 19 18.69 -2.30 19.85
CA GLU A 19 18.46 -1.50 21.07
C GLU A 19 18.17 -0.03 20.78
N VAL A 20 18.77 0.54 19.74
CA VAL A 20 18.47 1.91 19.31
C VAL A 20 17.06 2.01 18.74
N VAL A 21 16.68 1.04 17.92
CA VAL A 21 15.34 0.98 17.30
C VAL A 21 14.28 0.79 18.38
N ASP A 22 14.46 -0.13 19.32
CA ASP A 22 13.50 -0.38 20.40
C ASP A 22 13.28 0.86 21.28
N LYS A 23 14.35 1.59 21.59
CA LYS A 23 14.23 2.83 22.36
C LYS A 23 13.61 3.99 21.59
N VAL A 24 13.79 4.04 20.28
CA VAL A 24 13.06 4.98 19.41
C VAL A 24 11.58 4.63 19.39
N GLU A 25 11.24 3.36 19.30
CA GLU A 25 9.87 2.86 19.37
C GLU A 25 9.20 3.22 20.70
N ASP A 26 9.85 2.92 21.83
CA ASP A 26 9.38 3.27 23.17
C ASP A 26 9.17 4.78 23.33
N PHE A 27 10.10 5.59 22.81
CA PHE A 27 9.97 7.04 22.82
C PHE A 27 8.74 7.49 22.02
N ILE A 28 8.54 6.96 20.82
CA ILE A 28 7.39 7.31 19.96
C ILE A 28 6.09 6.90 20.64
N LYS A 29 6.01 5.68 21.17
CA LYS A 29 4.85 5.17 21.91
C LYS A 29 4.53 6.03 23.14
N SER A 30 5.55 6.43 23.91
CA SER A 30 5.37 7.29 25.06
C SER A 30 4.86 8.69 24.74
N GLN A 31 5.20 9.23 23.57
CA GLN A 31 4.79 10.57 23.13
C GLN A 31 3.40 10.60 22.47
N LEU A 32 3.07 9.57 21.69
CA LEU A 32 1.88 9.56 20.81
C LEU A 32 0.80 8.60 21.29
N GLY A 33 1.15 7.59 22.07
CA GLY A 33 0.25 6.50 22.46
C GLY A 33 0.20 5.38 21.40
N GLU A 34 0.10 4.14 21.86
CA GLU A 34 0.05 2.93 21.02
C GLU A 34 -1.25 2.83 20.19
N GLU A 35 -2.29 3.57 20.60
CA GLU A 35 -3.57 3.61 19.90
C GLU A 35 -3.52 4.47 18.62
N VAL A 36 -2.62 5.45 18.58
CA VAL A 36 -2.51 6.42 17.49
C VAL A 36 -1.52 5.99 16.44
N VAL A 37 -0.38 5.45 16.87
CA VAL A 37 0.76 5.13 16.00
C VAL A 37 1.32 3.76 16.33
N GLU A 38 1.59 2.98 15.30
CA GLU A 38 2.36 1.75 15.39
C GLU A 38 3.70 1.93 14.69
N PHE A 39 4.74 1.50 15.35
CA PHE A 39 6.05 1.33 14.74
C PHE A 39 6.07 0.01 13.96
N LYS A 40 6.41 0.05 12.68
CA LYS A 40 6.45 -1.14 11.84
C LYS A 40 7.86 -1.37 11.29
N LYS A 41 8.34 -2.60 11.44
CA LYS A 41 9.52 -3.09 10.72
C LYS A 41 9.01 -3.86 9.50
N PRO A 42 9.28 -3.43 8.26
CA PRO A 42 8.89 -4.18 7.08
C PRO A 42 9.55 -5.57 7.09
N GLY A 43 8.74 -6.61 6.85
CA GLY A 43 9.20 -8.00 6.92
C GLY A 43 9.58 -8.61 5.57
N HIS A 44 9.52 -7.84 4.48
CA HIS A 44 9.77 -8.30 3.11
C HIS A 44 10.27 -7.16 2.22
N SER A 45 10.91 -7.51 1.11
CA SER A 45 11.49 -6.60 0.13
C SER A 45 10.74 -6.60 -1.20
N LEU A 46 11.11 -5.73 -2.14
CA LEU A 46 10.55 -5.75 -3.50
C LEU A 46 10.83 -7.06 -4.25
N ASN A 47 11.85 -7.83 -3.85
CA ASN A 47 12.13 -9.14 -4.42
C ASN A 47 11.06 -10.18 -4.06
N ASP A 48 10.40 -10.01 -2.92
CA ASP A 48 9.33 -10.90 -2.46
C ASP A 48 7.99 -10.61 -3.13
N VAL A 49 7.87 -9.47 -3.81
CA VAL A 49 6.67 -9.08 -4.56
C VAL A 49 6.61 -9.85 -5.88
N ILE A 50 5.62 -10.72 -6.02
CA ILE A 50 5.41 -11.50 -7.24
C ILE A 50 4.74 -10.66 -8.31
N GLY A 51 5.21 -10.75 -9.54
CA GLY A 51 4.68 -9.96 -10.65
C GLY A 51 4.95 -8.46 -10.53
N PHE A 52 4.02 -7.64 -10.99
CA PHE A 52 4.09 -6.18 -10.96
C PHE A 52 5.40 -5.60 -11.55
N SER A 53 5.92 -6.23 -12.59
CA SER A 53 7.26 -5.95 -13.15
C SER A 53 7.44 -4.48 -13.55
N ARG A 54 6.43 -3.89 -14.20
CA ARG A 54 6.43 -2.46 -14.56
C ARG A 54 6.42 -1.56 -13.34
N LEU A 55 5.53 -1.85 -12.39
CA LEU A 55 5.42 -1.08 -11.15
C LEU A 55 6.72 -1.17 -10.34
N LYS A 56 7.27 -2.37 -10.15
CA LYS A 56 8.56 -2.56 -9.46
C LYS A 56 9.68 -1.77 -10.10
N SER A 57 9.80 -1.82 -11.44
CA SER A 57 10.82 -1.05 -12.17
C SER A 57 10.64 0.46 -11.98
N PHE A 58 9.41 0.95 -11.93
CA PHE A 58 9.12 2.36 -11.68
C PHE A 58 9.45 2.75 -10.23
N LEU A 59 9.09 1.91 -9.26
CA LEU A 59 9.40 2.15 -7.85
C LEU A 59 10.90 2.22 -7.62
N ASP A 60 11.65 1.25 -8.15
CA ASP A 60 13.10 1.16 -8.01
C ASP A 60 13.84 2.33 -8.67
N LYS A 61 13.47 2.71 -9.89
CA LYS A 61 14.19 3.72 -10.68
C LYS A 61 13.78 5.16 -10.41
N GLU A 62 12.51 5.38 -10.09
CA GLU A 62 11.94 6.73 -10.03
C GLU A 62 11.52 7.14 -8.61
N VAL A 63 10.95 6.21 -7.82
CA VAL A 63 10.32 6.57 -6.55
C VAL A 63 11.31 6.46 -5.40
N ILE A 64 11.94 5.31 -5.23
CA ILE A 64 12.89 5.05 -4.13
C ILE A 64 14.04 6.08 -4.13
N PRO A 65 14.70 6.37 -5.27
CA PRO A 65 15.75 7.39 -5.30
C PRO A 65 15.26 8.77 -4.89
N ARG A 66 14.06 9.18 -5.33
CA ARG A 66 13.50 10.48 -4.98
C ARG A 66 12.97 10.57 -3.55
N PHE A 67 12.54 9.46 -2.96
CA PHE A 67 12.27 9.38 -1.54
C PHE A 67 13.55 9.46 -0.70
N GLY A 68 14.67 9.02 -1.28
CA GLY A 68 16.00 9.08 -0.67
C GLY A 68 16.66 10.47 -0.65
N MET A 69 16.12 11.46 -1.37
CA MET A 69 16.72 12.81 -1.46
C MET A 69 16.47 13.64 -0.20
N ASP A 70 17.48 14.39 0.23
CA ASP A 70 17.39 15.34 1.35
C ASP A 70 17.18 16.79 0.87
N SER A 71 16.61 16.97 -0.32
CA SER A 71 16.50 18.25 -1.01
C SER A 71 15.06 18.64 -1.34
N GLY A 72 14.90 19.84 -1.88
CA GLY A 72 13.60 20.34 -2.36
C GLY A 72 12.99 19.50 -3.50
N GLU A 73 13.80 18.70 -4.19
CA GLU A 73 13.41 17.77 -5.25
C GLU A 73 12.83 16.45 -4.72
N ALA A 74 12.95 16.20 -3.41
CA ALA A 74 12.36 15.04 -2.77
C ALA A 74 10.84 15.01 -2.96
N LEU A 75 10.30 13.83 -3.25
CA LEU A 75 8.86 13.64 -3.24
C LEU A 75 8.32 13.73 -1.81
N PRO A 76 7.24 14.47 -1.56
CA PRO A 76 6.62 14.52 -0.23
C PRO A 76 5.94 13.20 0.14
N GLY A 77 5.62 12.37 -0.86
CA GLY A 77 4.97 11.10 -0.69
C GLY A 77 4.29 10.62 -1.95
N ALA A 78 3.41 9.64 -1.79
CA ALA A 78 2.57 9.10 -2.86
C ALA A 78 1.20 8.70 -2.33
N ALA A 79 0.18 8.82 -3.18
CA ALA A 79 -1.12 8.19 -2.96
C ALA A 79 -1.22 6.94 -3.83
N ILE A 80 -1.67 5.84 -3.24
CA ILE A 80 -1.74 4.53 -3.86
C ILE A 80 -3.20 4.12 -3.97
N GLY A 81 -3.70 4.04 -5.20
CA GLY A 81 -5.07 3.64 -5.50
C GLY A 81 -5.14 2.29 -6.19
N GLY A 82 -6.29 1.61 -6.09
CA GLY A 82 -6.54 0.37 -6.80
C GLY A 82 -7.56 -0.52 -6.11
N PRO A 83 -8.05 -1.57 -6.79
CA PRO A 83 -9.11 -2.39 -6.25
C PRO A 83 -8.71 -3.13 -4.97
N ILE A 84 -9.72 -3.52 -4.20
CA ILE A 84 -9.55 -4.36 -3.01
C ILE A 84 -8.84 -5.65 -3.42
N GLY A 85 -7.82 -6.04 -2.64
CA GLY A 85 -7.06 -7.26 -2.88
C GLY A 85 -5.97 -7.15 -3.97
N ALA A 86 -5.71 -5.98 -4.55
CA ALA A 86 -4.65 -5.80 -5.55
C ALA A 86 -3.21 -5.88 -4.98
N GLY A 87 -3.03 -5.96 -3.65
CA GLY A 87 -1.71 -6.08 -3.02
C GLY A 87 -1.04 -4.75 -2.67
N LYS A 88 -1.78 -3.65 -2.65
CA LYS A 88 -1.27 -2.30 -2.38
C LYS A 88 -0.39 -2.21 -1.14
N THR A 89 -0.94 -2.63 0.00
CA THR A 89 -0.26 -2.58 1.31
C THR A 89 1.04 -3.37 1.28
N PHE A 90 1.01 -4.60 0.75
CA PHE A 90 2.18 -5.47 0.65
C PHE A 90 3.30 -4.85 -0.20
N ILE A 91 2.98 -4.29 -1.38
CA ILE A 91 3.97 -3.67 -2.27
C ILE A 91 4.63 -2.46 -1.59
N PHE A 92 3.85 -1.62 -0.91
CA PHE A 92 4.40 -0.39 -0.34
C PHE A 92 5.08 -0.60 1.03
N GLU A 93 4.78 -1.67 1.72
CA GLU A 93 5.63 -2.17 2.82
C GLU A 93 7.00 -2.61 2.31
N ALA A 94 7.06 -3.29 1.14
CA ALA A 94 8.31 -3.63 0.49
C ALA A 94 9.13 -2.38 0.10
N VAL A 95 8.48 -1.33 -0.41
CA VAL A 95 9.15 -0.03 -0.68
C VAL A 95 9.73 0.57 0.60
N ALA A 96 9.01 0.49 1.71
CA ALA A 96 9.49 0.98 2.99
C ALA A 96 10.75 0.23 3.48
N SER A 97 10.81 -1.08 3.21
CA SER A 97 11.99 -1.90 3.49
C SER A 97 13.24 -1.44 2.73
N GLU A 98 13.08 -1.07 1.45
CA GLU A 98 14.20 -0.61 0.60
C GLU A 98 14.74 0.78 1.01
N LEU A 99 13.95 1.57 1.73
CA LEU A 99 14.34 2.93 2.13
C LEU A 99 15.17 3.01 3.41
N ASP A 100 15.28 1.90 4.16
CA ASP A 100 15.92 1.85 5.47
C ASP A 100 15.47 3.01 6.40
N MET A 101 14.17 3.25 6.44
CA MET A 101 13.55 4.32 7.20
C MET A 101 12.71 3.77 8.35
N VAL A 102 12.55 4.60 9.38
CA VAL A 102 11.55 4.35 10.41
C VAL A 102 10.16 4.44 9.81
N VAL A 103 9.37 3.38 9.95
CA VAL A 103 8.00 3.32 9.44
C VAL A 103 7.02 3.52 10.60
N LEU A 104 6.22 4.57 10.51
CA LEU A 104 5.12 4.85 11.41
C LEU A 104 3.79 4.62 10.71
N VAL A 105 3.05 3.62 11.17
CA VAL A 105 1.69 3.37 10.71
C VAL A 105 0.73 4.17 11.58
N ILE A 106 -0.03 5.05 10.97
CA ILE A 106 -1.10 5.77 11.65
C ILE A 106 -2.33 4.89 11.68
N LYS A 107 -2.75 4.46 12.89
CA LYS A 107 -3.89 3.56 13.10
C LYS A 107 -5.21 4.29 13.19
N ASN A 108 -5.30 5.22 14.12
CA ASN A 108 -6.55 5.93 14.38
C ASN A 108 -6.27 7.36 14.84
N LEU A 109 -6.52 8.29 13.94
CA LEU A 109 -6.42 9.70 14.24
C LEU A 109 -7.70 10.24 14.91
N ARG A 110 -8.75 9.43 14.99
CA ARG A 110 -10.04 9.76 15.60
C ARG A 110 -10.02 9.42 17.09
N SER A 111 -9.37 10.24 17.90
CA SER A 111 -9.45 10.09 19.36
C SER A 111 -10.85 10.35 19.87
N LYS A 112 -11.27 9.59 20.88
CA LYS A 112 -12.56 9.78 21.58
C LYS A 112 -12.64 11.11 22.36
N TYR A 113 -11.54 11.83 22.53
CA TYR A 113 -11.45 12.99 23.39
C TYR A 113 -11.37 14.30 22.60
N TYR A 114 -12.40 15.13 22.74
CA TYR A 114 -12.44 16.50 22.25
C TYR A 114 -11.32 17.32 22.91
N GLY A 115 -10.49 17.97 22.11
CA GLY A 115 -9.38 18.82 22.59
C GLY A 115 -7.99 18.16 22.59
N GLU A 116 -7.88 16.84 22.71
CA GLU A 116 -6.58 16.14 22.71
C GLU A 116 -5.97 16.00 21.30
N THR A 117 -6.81 16.07 20.28
CA THR A 117 -6.37 15.94 18.88
C THR A 117 -5.26 16.94 18.52
N ASP A 118 -5.38 18.20 18.96
CA ASP A 118 -4.38 19.23 18.70
C ASP A 118 -3.06 18.95 19.41
N VAL A 119 -3.12 18.43 20.62
CA VAL A 119 -1.93 18.06 21.42
C VAL A 119 -1.21 16.87 20.77
N ILE A 120 -1.96 15.87 20.29
CA ILE A 120 -1.41 14.70 19.58
C ILE A 120 -0.67 15.14 18.31
N PHE A 121 -1.25 16.04 17.52
CA PHE A 121 -0.61 16.55 16.31
C PHE A 121 0.65 17.37 16.57
N GLU A 122 0.65 18.22 17.60
CA GLU A 122 1.85 18.95 17.99
C GLU A 122 2.95 17.98 18.49
N ARG A 123 2.57 16.95 19.21
CA ARG A 123 3.53 15.90 19.63
C ARG A 123 4.03 15.12 18.40
N LEU A 124 3.16 14.71 17.49
CA LEU A 124 3.55 14.03 16.24
C LEU A 124 4.54 14.91 15.45
N ARG A 125 4.22 16.18 15.25
CA ARG A 125 5.12 17.11 14.55
C ARG A 125 6.49 17.19 15.22
N ARG A 126 6.55 17.29 16.56
CA ARG A 126 7.83 17.31 17.30
C ARG A 126 8.61 16.01 17.14
N VAL A 127 7.93 14.86 17.17
CA VAL A 127 8.56 13.55 16.93
C VAL A 127 9.13 13.50 15.52
N LEU A 128 8.35 13.88 14.50
CA LEU A 128 8.81 13.90 13.12
C LEU A 128 9.99 14.85 12.87
N MET A 129 10.00 16.00 13.54
CA MET A 129 11.13 16.93 13.49
C MET A 129 12.39 16.39 14.16
N ALA A 130 12.24 15.55 15.20
CA ALA A 130 13.35 14.97 15.94
C ALA A 130 13.95 13.75 15.23
N LEU A 131 13.16 13.05 14.40
CA LEU A 131 13.61 11.93 13.61
C LEU A 131 14.22 12.45 12.30
N SER A 132 15.35 11.84 11.89
CA SER A 132 16.07 12.29 10.70
C SER A 132 15.33 11.94 9.40
N ARG A 133 14.74 10.73 9.34
CA ARG A 133 14.00 10.23 8.16
C ARG A 133 12.91 9.28 8.63
N VAL A 134 11.67 9.55 8.19
CA VAL A 134 10.48 8.80 8.62
C VAL A 134 9.55 8.61 7.45
N LEU A 135 9.03 7.40 7.31
CA LEU A 135 7.94 7.08 6.42
C LEU A 135 6.64 6.97 7.22
N ILE A 136 5.67 7.80 6.90
CA ILE A 136 4.31 7.74 7.46
C ILE A 136 3.45 6.91 6.52
N PHE A 137 2.93 5.81 7.03
CA PHE A 137 2.05 4.91 6.29
C PHE A 137 0.62 5.03 6.82
N ILE A 138 -0.32 5.34 5.94
CA ILE A 138 -1.75 5.44 6.26
C ILE A 138 -2.49 4.50 5.34
N ASP A 139 -2.93 3.37 5.87
CA ASP A 139 -3.82 2.46 5.16
C ASP A 139 -5.28 2.90 5.30
N GLU A 140 -6.12 2.52 4.36
CA GLU A 140 -7.51 2.99 4.27
C GLU A 140 -7.62 4.52 4.41
N ALA A 141 -6.72 5.23 3.74
CA ALA A 141 -6.54 6.67 3.89
C ALA A 141 -7.82 7.48 3.57
N ASP A 142 -8.71 6.96 2.73
CA ASP A 142 -10.02 7.53 2.46
C ASP A 142 -10.92 7.51 3.70
N THR A 143 -10.84 6.47 4.53
CA THR A 143 -11.58 6.38 5.79
C THR A 143 -11.00 7.29 6.85
N GLN A 144 -9.67 7.39 6.92
CA GLN A 144 -8.99 8.20 7.94
C GLN A 144 -8.93 9.69 7.61
N LEU A 145 -8.74 10.04 6.32
CA LEU A 145 -8.51 11.40 5.83
C LEU A 145 -9.56 11.86 4.81
N GLY A 146 -10.50 10.99 4.48
CA GLY A 146 -11.63 11.30 3.63
C GLY A 146 -12.69 12.09 4.41
N GLY A 147 -13.55 12.72 3.67
CA GLY A 147 -14.67 13.44 4.25
C GLY A 147 -14.69 14.91 3.84
N VAL A 148 -15.03 15.12 2.57
CA VAL A 148 -15.51 16.41 2.05
C VAL A 148 -16.97 16.24 1.66
N GLY A 149 -17.80 15.77 2.59
CA GLY A 149 -19.25 15.74 2.44
C GLY A 149 -19.92 16.73 3.40
N ALA A 150 -21.17 17.07 3.15
CA ALA A 150 -21.96 17.95 4.01
C ALA A 150 -22.09 17.42 5.47
N ASP A 151 -21.98 16.10 5.63
CA ASP A 151 -22.11 15.39 6.90
C ASP A 151 -20.77 15.16 7.64
N THR A 152 -19.66 15.74 7.15
CA THR A 152 -18.35 15.57 7.80
C THR A 152 -18.28 16.40 9.07
N HIS A 153 -18.05 15.75 10.21
CA HIS A 153 -17.89 16.42 11.49
C HIS A 153 -16.74 17.43 11.46
N ALA A 154 -16.91 18.57 12.14
CA ALA A 154 -15.89 19.64 12.21
C ALA A 154 -14.52 19.12 12.67
N THR A 155 -14.50 18.08 13.51
CA THR A 155 -13.30 17.39 14.00
C THR A 155 -12.52 16.70 12.86
N GLU A 156 -13.21 16.05 11.92
CA GLU A 156 -12.58 15.36 10.78
C GLU A 156 -11.93 16.34 9.81
N ARG A 157 -12.60 17.46 9.54
CA ARG A 157 -12.03 18.55 8.70
C ARG A 157 -10.76 19.12 9.34
N ARG A 158 -10.77 19.32 10.66
CA ARG A 158 -9.65 19.85 11.42
C ARG A 158 -8.46 18.89 11.41
N LEU A 159 -8.71 17.59 11.58
CA LEU A 159 -7.74 16.51 11.49
C LEU A 159 -7.05 16.47 10.11
N THR A 160 -7.87 16.38 9.06
CA THR A 160 -7.39 16.38 7.67
C THR A 160 -6.58 17.63 7.37
N GLY A 161 -7.04 18.81 7.80
CA GLY A 161 -6.33 20.07 7.65
C GLY A 161 -4.95 20.09 8.31
N LYS A 162 -4.79 19.47 9.47
CA LYS A 162 -3.50 19.38 10.16
C LYS A 162 -2.51 18.44 9.44
N ILE A 163 -2.97 17.28 8.98
CA ILE A 163 -2.15 16.38 8.16
C ILE A 163 -1.73 17.09 6.87
N GLN A 164 -2.65 17.79 6.20
CA GLN A 164 -2.36 18.57 5.01
C GLN A 164 -1.31 19.66 5.26
N SER A 165 -1.37 20.33 6.40
CA SER A 165 -0.39 21.33 6.81
C SER A 165 1.00 20.69 6.98
N MET A 166 1.09 19.53 7.63
CA MET A 166 2.36 18.82 7.80
C MET A 166 2.92 18.32 6.47
N MET A 167 2.08 17.82 5.55
CA MET A 167 2.52 17.41 4.20
C MET A 167 3.13 18.57 3.40
N SER A 168 2.69 19.80 3.66
CA SER A 168 3.16 21.01 2.99
C SER A 168 4.25 21.74 3.76
N ASP A 169 4.68 21.27 4.94
CA ASP A 169 5.68 21.92 5.78
C ASP A 169 7.08 21.78 5.13
N PRO A 170 7.73 22.87 4.70
CA PRO A 170 9.05 22.81 4.09
C PRO A 170 10.12 22.20 5.02
N LEU A 171 9.94 22.27 6.34
CA LEU A 171 10.87 21.72 7.32
C LEU A 171 10.80 20.18 7.40
N LEU A 172 9.71 19.59 6.96
CA LEU A 172 9.49 18.14 6.91
C LEU A 172 9.82 17.56 5.53
N ARG A 173 9.98 18.38 4.50
CA ARG A 173 10.27 17.93 3.13
C ARG A 173 11.66 17.26 3.07
N GLY A 174 11.73 16.08 2.43
CA GLY A 174 12.94 15.25 2.40
C GLY A 174 13.19 14.45 3.69
N LYS A 175 12.50 14.78 4.78
CA LYS A 175 12.58 14.05 6.05
C LYS A 175 11.42 13.10 6.29
N VAL A 176 10.23 13.54 5.89
CA VAL A 176 9.00 12.78 6.09
C VAL A 176 8.40 12.43 4.73
N ILE A 177 8.16 11.15 4.52
CA ILE A 177 7.50 10.61 3.33
C ILE A 177 6.11 10.13 3.72
N TRP A 178 5.09 10.54 2.96
CA TRP A 178 3.70 10.18 3.21
C TRP A 178 3.24 9.14 2.19
N LEU A 179 2.92 7.93 2.64
CA LEU A 179 2.30 6.88 1.81
C LEU A 179 0.84 6.70 2.22
N LEU A 180 -0.06 7.11 1.35
CA LEU A 180 -1.51 6.99 1.54
C LEU A 180 -2.05 5.87 0.67
N VAL A 181 -2.50 4.79 1.28
CA VAL A 181 -3.05 3.62 0.58
C VAL A 181 -4.56 3.61 0.69
N THR A 182 -5.26 3.41 -0.42
CA THR A 182 -6.72 3.35 -0.43
C THR A 182 -7.27 2.56 -1.62
N ALA A 183 -8.43 1.94 -1.45
CA ALA A 183 -9.20 1.42 -2.57
C ALA A 183 -10.10 2.49 -3.23
N ARG A 184 -10.34 3.60 -2.53
CA ARG A 184 -11.27 4.67 -2.93
C ARG A 184 -10.54 6.01 -3.07
N ILE A 185 -9.58 6.05 -4.01
CA ILE A 185 -8.70 7.22 -4.22
C ILE A 185 -9.49 8.52 -4.47
N HIS A 186 -10.68 8.43 -5.08
CA HIS A 186 -11.57 9.56 -5.35
C HIS A 186 -12.13 10.22 -4.07
N LEU A 187 -12.19 9.49 -2.95
CA LEU A 187 -12.67 10.00 -1.66
C LEU A 187 -11.58 10.73 -0.87
N LEU A 188 -10.31 10.63 -1.25
CA LEU A 188 -9.29 11.49 -0.66
C LEU A 188 -9.58 12.95 -1.01
N SER A 189 -9.46 13.82 0.00
CA SER A 189 -9.66 15.26 -0.17
C SER A 189 -8.90 15.80 -1.39
N PRO A 190 -9.51 16.65 -2.24
CA PRO A 190 -8.83 17.29 -3.35
C PRO A 190 -7.54 18.03 -2.93
N ASP A 191 -7.54 18.61 -1.73
CA ASP A 191 -6.38 19.27 -1.17
C ASP A 191 -5.20 18.33 -0.89
N ILE A 192 -5.46 17.08 -0.50
CA ILE A 192 -4.42 16.05 -0.34
C ILE A 192 -3.85 15.66 -1.72
N ARG A 193 -4.71 15.57 -2.73
CA ARG A 193 -4.35 15.15 -4.10
C ARG A 193 -3.77 16.25 -4.98
N ARG A 194 -3.67 17.49 -4.48
CA ARG A 194 -3.06 18.59 -5.25
C ARG A 194 -1.52 18.47 -5.31
N PRO A 195 -0.87 19.10 -6.32
CA PRO A 195 0.58 19.21 -6.42
C PRO A 195 1.24 19.82 -5.18
N GLY A 196 2.46 19.41 -4.88
CA GLY A 196 3.21 19.81 -3.67
C GLY A 196 2.90 18.97 -2.43
N ARG A 197 1.99 17.98 -2.55
CA ARG A 197 1.64 16.97 -1.55
C ARG A 197 1.74 15.58 -2.19
N VAL A 198 1.01 14.60 -1.68
CA VAL A 198 0.99 13.24 -2.28
C VAL A 198 0.39 13.20 -3.68
N GLY A 199 -0.30 14.26 -4.11
CA GLY A 199 -0.84 14.39 -5.47
C GLY A 199 0.21 14.52 -6.57
N ASP A 200 1.47 14.79 -6.23
CA ASP A 200 2.59 14.75 -7.20
C ASP A 200 2.78 13.35 -7.78
N LEU A 201 2.41 12.32 -7.00
CA LEU A 201 2.54 10.94 -7.39
C LEU A 201 1.34 10.12 -6.93
N ILE A 202 0.42 9.85 -7.84
CA ILE A 202 -0.71 8.92 -7.64
C ILE A 202 -0.43 7.66 -8.45
N ILE A 203 -0.26 6.54 -7.76
CA ILE A 203 0.16 5.24 -8.31
C ILE A 203 -1.04 4.29 -8.35
N PRO A 204 -1.44 3.77 -9.51
CA PRO A 204 -2.41 2.69 -9.60
C PRO A 204 -1.74 1.35 -9.34
N VAL A 205 -2.29 0.56 -8.42
CA VAL A 205 -1.97 -0.86 -8.25
C VAL A 205 -3.16 -1.66 -8.74
N LEU A 206 -2.97 -2.35 -9.84
CA LEU A 206 -4.02 -3.08 -10.56
C LEU A 206 -3.86 -4.58 -10.36
N ASP A 207 -4.85 -5.34 -10.79
CA ASP A 207 -4.74 -6.80 -10.81
C ASP A 207 -3.65 -7.25 -11.80
N PRO A 208 -2.99 -8.38 -11.52
CA PRO A 208 -1.93 -8.87 -12.40
C PRO A 208 -2.48 -9.35 -13.75
N GLU A 209 -1.89 -8.87 -14.84
CA GLU A 209 -2.23 -9.22 -16.22
C GLU A 209 -0.98 -9.69 -16.99
N GLY A 210 -1.18 -10.39 -18.10
CA GLY A 210 -0.11 -10.83 -19.00
C GLY A 210 1.00 -11.59 -18.25
N LYS A 211 2.25 -11.20 -18.44
CA LYS A 211 3.42 -11.82 -17.82
C LYS A 211 3.43 -11.76 -16.29
N ASP A 212 2.88 -10.70 -15.72
CA ASP A 212 2.78 -10.60 -14.26
C ASP A 212 1.79 -11.64 -13.72
N ARG A 213 0.70 -11.89 -14.43
CA ARG A 213 -0.25 -12.96 -14.09
C ARG A 213 0.39 -14.34 -14.22
N GLU A 214 1.17 -14.59 -15.29
CA GLU A 214 1.93 -15.85 -15.44
C GLU A 214 2.86 -16.11 -14.25
N ALA A 215 3.52 -15.06 -13.74
CA ALA A 215 4.35 -15.17 -12.55
C ALA A 215 3.54 -15.58 -11.30
N PHE A 216 2.31 -15.08 -11.15
CA PHE A 216 1.41 -15.53 -10.08
C PHE A 216 0.98 -17.00 -10.25
N LEU A 217 0.69 -17.46 -11.49
CA LEU A 217 0.35 -18.85 -11.74
C LEU A 217 1.52 -19.78 -11.34
N ASP A 218 2.74 -19.44 -11.74
CA ASP A 218 3.93 -20.18 -11.36
C ASP A 218 4.15 -20.18 -9.84
N TRP A 219 3.98 -19.03 -9.20
CA TRP A 219 4.14 -18.89 -7.77
C TRP A 219 3.11 -19.71 -6.98
N VAL A 220 1.88 -19.80 -7.46
CA VAL A 220 0.81 -20.60 -6.83
C VAL A 220 1.07 -22.09 -7.01
N ALA A 221 1.43 -22.53 -8.22
CA ALA A 221 1.59 -23.93 -8.56
C ALA A 221 2.89 -24.56 -8.02
N SER A 222 4.00 -23.80 -8.02
CA SER A 222 5.35 -24.32 -7.72
C SER A 222 5.47 -25.12 -6.41
N PRO A 223 4.81 -24.80 -5.31
CA PRO A 223 4.95 -25.57 -4.08
C PRO A 223 4.17 -26.91 -4.10
N VAL A 224 3.14 -27.02 -4.91
CA VAL A 224 2.18 -28.13 -4.86
C VAL A 224 2.14 -29.00 -6.11
N VAL A 225 2.52 -28.50 -7.29
CA VAL A 225 2.55 -29.27 -8.54
C VAL A 225 3.95 -29.80 -8.79
N SER A 226 4.04 -31.07 -9.21
CA SER A 226 5.32 -31.68 -9.58
C SER A 226 5.78 -31.23 -10.97
N GLY A 227 6.99 -30.68 -11.05
CA GLY A 227 7.56 -30.23 -12.31
C GLY A 227 7.09 -28.82 -12.74
N LYS A 228 7.43 -28.45 -13.98
CA LYS A 228 6.98 -27.18 -14.57
C LYS A 228 5.60 -27.37 -15.22
N LEU A 229 4.77 -26.35 -15.11
CA LEU A 229 3.48 -26.31 -15.81
C LEU A 229 3.72 -26.40 -17.32
N THR A 230 2.99 -27.28 -18.01
CA THR A 230 2.95 -27.33 -19.47
C THR A 230 2.21 -26.10 -20.02
N GLY A 231 2.30 -25.87 -21.32
CA GLY A 231 1.53 -24.80 -21.98
C GLY A 231 0.02 -24.98 -21.79
N GLU A 232 -0.47 -26.21 -21.96
CA GLU A 232 -1.88 -26.56 -21.75
C GLU A 232 -2.33 -26.36 -20.30
N ASP A 233 -1.51 -26.77 -19.33
CA ASP A 233 -1.81 -26.55 -17.90
C ASP A 233 -1.92 -25.07 -17.58
N ARG A 234 -1.02 -24.24 -18.15
CA ARG A 234 -1.05 -22.79 -17.97
C ARG A 234 -2.32 -22.16 -18.53
N GLU A 235 -2.72 -22.55 -19.74
CA GLU A 235 -3.94 -22.07 -20.37
C GLU A 235 -5.18 -22.43 -19.54
N ARG A 236 -5.28 -23.68 -19.10
CA ARG A 236 -6.37 -24.15 -18.24
C ARG A 236 -6.42 -23.38 -16.92
N PHE A 237 -5.27 -23.24 -16.26
CA PHE A 237 -5.17 -22.52 -15.01
C PHE A 237 -5.51 -21.02 -15.18
N ALA A 238 -4.96 -20.40 -16.23
CA ALA A 238 -5.26 -19.01 -16.56
C ALA A 238 -6.77 -18.79 -16.80
N LYS A 239 -7.45 -19.70 -17.48
CA LYS A 239 -8.89 -19.60 -17.76
C LYS A 239 -9.73 -19.62 -16.48
N VAL A 240 -9.48 -20.56 -15.55
CA VAL A 240 -10.29 -20.68 -14.32
C VAL A 240 -9.95 -19.61 -13.26
N THR A 241 -8.84 -18.90 -13.43
CA THR A 241 -8.45 -17.79 -12.54
C THR A 241 -8.56 -16.42 -13.21
N GLU A 242 -9.37 -16.29 -14.26
CA GLU A 242 -9.56 -15.01 -14.95
C GLU A 242 -10.15 -13.96 -14.01
N GLY A 243 -9.57 -12.75 -14.01
CA GLY A 243 -9.99 -11.64 -13.14
C GLY A 243 -9.64 -11.80 -11.65
N TRP A 244 -8.82 -12.79 -11.29
CA TRP A 244 -8.39 -12.96 -9.91
C TRP A 244 -7.39 -11.88 -9.48
N SER A 245 -7.53 -11.44 -8.25
CA SER A 245 -6.63 -10.47 -7.62
C SER A 245 -5.36 -11.12 -7.07
N ALA A 246 -4.35 -10.30 -6.76
CA ALA A 246 -3.15 -10.75 -6.07
C ALA A 246 -3.49 -11.45 -4.73
N ALA A 247 -4.44 -10.92 -3.96
CA ALA A 247 -4.92 -11.55 -2.73
C ALA A 247 -5.65 -12.87 -3.00
N GLY A 248 -6.41 -12.96 -4.10
CA GLY A 248 -7.05 -14.21 -4.54
C GLY A 248 -6.01 -15.29 -4.85
N PHE A 249 -4.95 -14.97 -5.56
CA PHE A 249 -3.84 -15.89 -5.81
C PHE A 249 -3.12 -16.30 -4.52
N ALA A 250 -2.92 -15.37 -3.56
CA ALA A 250 -2.32 -15.70 -2.27
C ALA A 250 -3.20 -16.65 -1.45
N ALA A 251 -4.51 -16.42 -1.41
CA ALA A 251 -5.46 -17.31 -0.76
C ALA A 251 -5.48 -18.70 -1.43
N LEU A 252 -5.51 -18.75 -2.76
CA LEU A 252 -5.46 -20.02 -3.51
C LEU A 252 -4.18 -20.80 -3.20
N ARG A 253 -3.02 -20.12 -3.19
CA ARG A 253 -1.75 -20.78 -2.84
C ARG A 253 -1.81 -21.42 -1.45
N SER A 254 -2.41 -20.74 -0.49
CA SER A 254 -2.57 -21.27 0.88
C SER A 254 -3.49 -22.48 0.90
N GLU A 255 -4.62 -22.41 0.20
CA GLU A 255 -5.60 -23.51 0.09
C GLU A 255 -4.99 -24.75 -0.56
N LEU A 256 -4.31 -24.57 -1.70
CA LEU A 256 -3.65 -25.68 -2.40
C LEU A 256 -2.59 -26.37 -1.53
N LYS A 257 -1.79 -25.59 -0.79
CA LYS A 257 -0.82 -26.15 0.16
C LYS A 257 -1.49 -26.95 1.28
N ALA A 258 -2.61 -26.45 1.82
CA ALA A 258 -3.36 -27.15 2.85
C ALA A 258 -3.94 -28.47 2.32
N LYS A 259 -4.56 -28.44 1.13
CA LYS A 259 -5.12 -29.65 0.49
C LYS A 259 -4.02 -30.68 0.17
N ALA A 260 -2.89 -30.26 -0.37
CA ALA A 260 -1.76 -31.14 -0.67
C ALA A 260 -1.27 -31.87 0.60
N LYS A 261 -1.13 -31.15 1.72
CA LYS A 261 -0.76 -31.75 3.01
C LYS A 261 -1.79 -32.76 3.52
N LEU A 262 -3.08 -32.47 3.40
CA LEU A 262 -4.15 -33.34 3.86
C LEU A 262 -4.25 -34.66 3.05
N GLN A 263 -3.89 -34.62 1.76
CA GLN A 263 -3.88 -35.83 0.91
C GLN A 263 -2.71 -36.77 1.20
N GLY A 264 -1.66 -36.31 1.87
CA GLY A 264 -0.54 -37.17 2.29
C GLY A 264 0.34 -37.70 1.13
N ASN A 265 0.16 -37.20 -0.10
CA ASN A 265 0.87 -37.65 -1.31
C ASN A 265 2.12 -36.78 -1.55
N ASN A 266 3.10 -36.87 -0.64
CA ASN A 266 4.33 -36.07 -0.68
C ASN A 266 4.08 -34.55 -0.87
N ASP A 267 2.98 -34.02 -0.36
CA ASP A 267 2.55 -32.64 -0.51
C ASP A 267 2.37 -32.17 -1.96
N LYS A 268 1.98 -33.10 -2.88
CA LYS A 268 1.82 -32.80 -4.31
C LYS A 268 0.40 -33.09 -4.79
N LEU A 269 -0.02 -32.23 -5.72
CA LEU A 269 -1.31 -32.32 -6.43
C LEU A 269 -1.06 -32.46 -7.94
N THR A 270 -1.95 -33.16 -8.61
CA THR A 270 -2.04 -33.15 -10.06
C THR A 270 -2.72 -31.85 -10.53
N MET A 271 -2.51 -31.46 -11.78
CA MET A 271 -3.19 -30.27 -12.32
C MET A 271 -4.71 -30.40 -12.35
N ASN A 272 -5.23 -31.62 -12.54
CA ASN A 272 -6.69 -31.85 -12.47
C ASN A 272 -7.25 -31.62 -11.07
N GLU A 273 -6.54 -32.00 -10.02
CA GLU A 273 -6.93 -31.73 -8.64
C GLU A 273 -6.87 -30.22 -8.33
N VAL A 274 -5.83 -29.52 -8.81
CA VAL A 274 -5.74 -28.06 -8.69
C VAL A 274 -6.95 -27.39 -9.33
N ILE A 275 -7.31 -27.77 -10.56
CA ILE A 275 -8.48 -27.22 -11.26
C ILE A 275 -9.78 -27.54 -10.53
N ALA A 276 -9.92 -28.78 -10.01
CA ALA A 276 -11.11 -29.18 -9.24
C ALA A 276 -11.26 -28.34 -7.96
N ILE A 277 -10.17 -28.08 -7.25
CA ILE A 277 -10.17 -27.22 -6.05
C ILE A 277 -10.58 -25.79 -6.42
N ILE A 278 -10.05 -25.23 -7.52
CA ILE A 278 -10.39 -23.87 -7.95
C ILE A 278 -11.86 -23.76 -8.32
N ASN A 279 -12.41 -24.76 -9.00
CA ASN A 279 -13.83 -24.78 -9.41
C ASN A 279 -14.80 -24.92 -8.21
N ASP A 280 -14.32 -25.41 -7.08
CA ASP A 280 -15.09 -25.46 -5.82
C ASP A 280 -15.10 -24.13 -5.08
N LEU A 281 -14.18 -23.20 -5.42
CA LEU A 281 -14.10 -21.88 -4.79
C LEU A 281 -15.08 -20.92 -5.45
N LEU A 282 -15.85 -20.22 -4.63
CA LEU A 282 -16.75 -19.15 -5.08
C LEU A 282 -16.12 -17.79 -4.74
N PRO A 283 -15.64 -17.04 -5.74
CA PRO A 283 -15.13 -15.70 -5.50
C PRO A 283 -16.28 -14.77 -5.03
N PRO A 284 -15.98 -13.78 -4.16
CA PRO A 284 -17.00 -12.85 -3.69
C PRO A 284 -17.56 -12.01 -4.86
N ALA A 285 -18.88 -11.74 -4.83
CA ALA A 285 -19.60 -11.00 -5.87
C ALA A 285 -19.35 -9.48 -5.79
N ILE A 286 -18.09 -9.06 -5.86
CA ILE A 286 -17.65 -7.65 -5.78
C ILE A 286 -17.03 -7.14 -7.10
N GLY A 287 -17.29 -7.80 -8.22
CA GLY A 287 -16.67 -7.49 -9.51
C GLY A 287 -16.89 -6.05 -9.95
N GLU A 288 -18.13 -5.54 -9.89
CA GLU A 288 -18.45 -4.16 -10.28
C GLU A 288 -17.78 -3.14 -9.34
N THR A 289 -17.75 -3.39 -8.03
CA THR A 289 -17.04 -2.54 -7.06
C THR A 289 -15.54 -2.49 -7.36
N ARG A 290 -14.92 -3.63 -7.66
CA ARG A 290 -13.51 -3.70 -8.03
C ARG A 290 -13.23 -3.00 -9.34
N ARG A 291 -14.12 -3.15 -10.34
CA ARG A 291 -14.04 -2.43 -11.62
C ARG A 291 -14.08 -0.92 -11.41
N TYR A 292 -15.01 -0.45 -10.58
CA TYR A 292 -15.12 0.96 -10.22
C TYR A 292 -13.83 1.48 -9.57
N GLN A 293 -13.26 0.74 -8.61
CA GLN A 293 -12.01 1.10 -7.94
C GLN A 293 -10.82 1.12 -8.90
N THR A 294 -10.75 0.18 -9.84
CA THR A 294 -9.75 0.15 -10.90
C THR A 294 -9.83 1.40 -11.78
N LEU A 295 -11.01 1.75 -12.25
CA LEU A 295 -11.23 2.93 -13.08
C LEU A 295 -10.89 4.22 -12.33
N GLN A 296 -11.27 4.32 -11.06
CA GLN A 296 -10.91 5.46 -10.21
C GLN A 296 -9.38 5.58 -10.03
N ALA A 297 -8.67 4.47 -9.89
CA ALA A 297 -7.21 4.50 -9.81
C ALA A 297 -6.57 4.96 -11.12
N LEU A 298 -7.09 4.51 -12.26
CA LEU A 298 -6.59 4.89 -13.59
C LEU A 298 -6.84 6.36 -13.92
N VAL A 299 -8.05 6.86 -13.68
CA VAL A 299 -8.41 8.26 -13.96
C VAL A 299 -7.60 9.23 -13.10
N ASN A 300 -7.30 8.86 -11.85
CA ASN A 300 -6.51 9.68 -10.94
C ASN A 300 -4.99 9.49 -11.06
N CYS A 301 -4.50 8.54 -11.87
CA CYS A 301 -3.07 8.29 -12.06
C CYS A 301 -2.34 9.52 -12.63
N THR A 302 -1.17 9.84 -12.09
CA THR A 302 -0.37 11.00 -12.51
C THR A 302 0.82 10.64 -13.43
N ARG A 303 1.00 9.36 -13.79
CA ARG A 303 2.11 8.90 -14.64
C ARG A 303 1.62 8.00 -15.76
N ARG A 304 1.85 8.40 -17.04
CA ARG A 304 1.51 7.56 -18.21
C ARG A 304 2.23 6.22 -18.22
N SER A 305 3.47 6.18 -17.72
CA SER A 305 4.27 4.95 -17.61
C SER A 305 3.65 3.87 -16.72
N LEU A 306 2.72 4.23 -15.83
CA LEU A 306 2.01 3.32 -14.94
C LEU A 306 0.64 2.87 -15.50
N MET A 307 0.20 3.42 -16.62
CA MET A 307 -1.03 2.95 -17.28
C MET A 307 -0.85 1.55 -17.84
N PRO A 308 -1.91 0.74 -17.96
CA PRO A 308 -1.87 -0.56 -18.64
C PRO A 308 -1.28 -0.44 -20.06
N ASP A 309 -1.73 0.55 -20.82
CA ASP A 309 -1.08 1.01 -22.05
C ASP A 309 -0.55 2.44 -21.85
N PRO A 310 0.78 2.67 -21.93
CA PRO A 310 1.36 4.02 -21.88
C PRO A 310 0.90 4.94 -23.01
N LYS A 311 0.37 4.37 -24.11
CA LYS A 311 -0.16 5.11 -25.27
C LYS A 311 -1.64 5.47 -25.12
N VAL A 312 -2.23 5.23 -23.94
CA VAL A 312 -3.64 5.54 -23.67
C VAL A 312 -4.00 6.96 -24.15
N THR A 313 -5.08 7.05 -24.89
CA THR A 313 -5.58 8.32 -25.45
C THR A 313 -6.47 9.06 -24.46
N ASP A 314 -6.73 10.33 -24.73
CA ASP A 314 -7.66 11.10 -23.90
C ASP A 314 -9.13 10.62 -24.11
N GLU A 315 -9.46 10.05 -25.28
CA GLU A 315 -10.76 9.42 -25.56
C GLU A 315 -10.97 8.16 -24.70
N GLU A 316 -9.96 7.29 -24.60
CA GLU A 316 -10.02 6.12 -23.71
C GLU A 316 -10.19 6.53 -22.25
N ARG A 317 -9.48 7.56 -21.79
CA ARG A 317 -9.65 8.11 -20.44
C ARG A 317 -11.03 8.71 -20.22
N ALA A 318 -11.61 9.36 -21.23
CA ALA A 318 -12.98 9.85 -21.20
C ALA A 318 -13.98 8.69 -21.14
N GLY A 319 -13.71 7.58 -21.84
CA GLY A 319 -14.46 6.34 -21.76
C GLY A 319 -14.50 5.77 -20.33
N TRP A 320 -13.35 5.73 -19.65
CA TRP A 320 -13.29 5.32 -18.23
C TRP A 320 -14.12 6.23 -17.33
N ALA A 321 -14.06 7.54 -17.53
CA ALA A 321 -14.88 8.47 -16.78
C ALA A 321 -16.38 8.30 -17.02
N MET A 322 -16.78 7.91 -18.24
CA MET A 322 -18.17 7.58 -18.57
C MET A 322 -18.61 6.28 -17.87
N GLU A 323 -17.78 5.24 -17.91
CA GLU A 323 -18.06 3.97 -17.22
C GLU A 323 -18.20 4.16 -15.70
N ILE A 324 -17.36 5.00 -15.09
CA ILE A 324 -17.49 5.38 -13.68
C ILE A 324 -18.90 5.93 -13.40
N ARG A 325 -19.37 6.90 -14.21
CA ARG A 325 -20.72 7.48 -14.03
C ARG A 325 -21.84 6.45 -14.18
N GLN A 326 -21.67 5.48 -15.08
CA GLN A 326 -22.64 4.38 -15.24
C GLN A 326 -22.69 3.47 -14.00
N LEU A 327 -21.54 3.16 -13.42
CA LEU A 327 -21.46 2.38 -12.18
C LEU A 327 -22.04 3.15 -10.99
N GLU A 328 -21.77 4.44 -10.89
CA GLU A 328 -22.36 5.32 -9.87
C GLU A 328 -23.90 5.39 -9.99
N ALA A 329 -24.44 5.43 -11.21
CA ALA A 329 -25.87 5.41 -11.45
C ALA A 329 -26.53 4.09 -11.00
N LYS A 330 -25.77 2.98 -10.95
CA LYS A 330 -26.20 1.70 -10.36
C LYS A 330 -26.05 1.63 -8.83
N GLY A 331 -25.56 2.70 -8.19
CA GLY A 331 -25.30 2.74 -6.74
C GLY A 331 -23.95 2.16 -6.31
N ILE A 332 -23.04 1.88 -7.24
CA ILE A 332 -21.70 1.36 -6.95
C ILE A 332 -20.76 2.55 -6.69
N ARG A 333 -20.11 2.52 -5.53
CA ARG A 333 -19.20 3.60 -5.08
C ARG A 333 -17.99 3.05 -4.32
#